data_5bd78e9b04c30967fbadc5de07e346e2
#
_entry.id   5bd78e9b04c30967fbadc5de07e346e2
#
_cell.length_a   1.000
_cell.length_b   1.000
_cell.length_c   1.000
_cell.angle_alpha   90.00
_cell.angle_beta   90.00
_cell.angle_gamma   90.00
#
_symmetry.space_group_name_H-M   'P 1'
#
loop_
_entity.id
_entity.type
_entity.pdbx_description
1 polymer ?
#
loop_
_entity_poly.entity_id
_entity_poly.type
_entity_poly.pdbx_seq_one_letter_code
_entity_poly.pdbx_strand_id
1 'polypeptide(L)'
;MTEQTSLKKPSEARGTLILLRHGQSEWNASNQFTGWVDVALTEKGRQEAVRGGEMLKEAGLKPEVLYTSLLRRAITTAALALDAADRHWIPVIRDWRLNERHYGALQGLNKAETKEKYGEDQFMSWRRSYDTPPPAIDTDNEYAQTNDPRYSNLDEIPRTECLLDVVKRFIPYYQEEIEPRLAKGETVLVAAHGNSLRALVKHLDSISDEDIAGLNIPTGIPLVYFTDADGNVLNPGGNYLDPEAAAAGAAAVAAQGENK
;
A
#
# COMPACT_ATOMS: atom_id res chain seq x y z
N MET A 1 -21.12 21.32 11.46
CA MET A 1 -19.75 21.51 11.99
C MET A 1 -19.34 20.16 12.57
N THR A 2 -18.72 19.33 11.74
CA THR A 2 -18.14 18.04 12.18
C THR A 2 -16.92 18.37 13.03
N GLU A 3 -16.89 17.88 14.28
CA GLU A 3 -15.70 17.94 15.12
C GLU A 3 -14.57 17.25 14.36
N GLN A 4 -13.64 18.03 13.87
CA GLN A 4 -12.37 17.53 13.35
C GLN A 4 -11.67 16.84 14.51
N THR A 5 -11.65 15.51 14.51
CA THR A 5 -10.92 14.73 15.50
C THR A 5 -9.45 15.11 15.37
N SER A 6 -8.99 16.02 16.21
CA SER A 6 -7.61 16.48 16.15
C SER A 6 -6.68 15.29 16.39
N LEU A 7 -5.81 15.00 15.43
CA LEU A 7 -4.77 13.99 15.55
C LEU A 7 -3.89 14.32 16.76
N LYS A 8 -4.04 13.57 17.87
CA LYS A 8 -3.25 13.80 19.07
C LYS A 8 -1.94 13.03 18.98
N LYS A 9 -0.85 13.77 18.79
CA LYS A 9 0.49 13.20 18.89
C LYS A 9 0.82 12.92 20.36
N PRO A 10 1.20 11.67 20.72
CA PRO A 10 1.68 11.36 22.09
C PRO A 10 2.88 12.22 22.47
N SER A 11 3.03 12.54 23.76
CA SER A 11 4.12 13.40 24.26
C SER A 11 5.51 12.77 24.06
N GLU A 12 5.60 11.45 24.13
CA GLU A 12 6.81 10.66 23.92
C GLU A 12 7.12 10.39 22.44
N ALA A 13 6.20 10.74 21.52
CA ALA A 13 6.40 10.47 20.10
C ALA A 13 7.57 11.26 19.50
N ARG A 14 8.46 10.51 18.86
CA ARG A 14 9.59 11.03 18.09
C ARG A 14 9.22 11.11 16.62
N GLY A 15 9.11 9.96 15.95
CA GLY A 15 8.81 9.87 14.53
C GLY A 15 7.33 9.92 14.21
N THR A 16 7.02 10.25 12.97
CA THR A 16 5.68 10.16 12.40
C THR A 16 5.74 9.40 11.09
N LEU A 17 5.09 8.26 11.02
CA LEU A 17 4.98 7.45 9.80
C LEU A 17 3.58 7.62 9.23
N ILE A 18 3.50 7.98 7.94
CA ILE A 18 2.25 8.17 7.22
C ILE A 18 2.20 7.13 6.10
N LEU A 19 1.16 6.32 6.08
CA LEU A 19 0.92 5.33 5.05
C LEU A 19 -0.20 5.81 4.12
N LEU A 20 0.04 5.79 2.82
CA LEU A 20 -0.93 6.21 1.81
C LEU A 20 -1.00 5.15 0.70
N ARG A 21 -2.13 4.44 0.61
CA ARG A 21 -2.36 3.57 -0.53
C ARG A 21 -2.67 4.41 -1.77
N HIS A 22 -2.11 4.02 -2.92
CA HIS A 22 -2.41 4.67 -4.19
C HIS A 22 -3.91 4.78 -4.46
N GLY A 23 -4.33 5.83 -5.17
CA GLY A 23 -5.70 6.03 -5.60
C GLY A 23 -6.21 4.91 -6.52
N GLN A 24 -7.49 4.89 -6.81
CA GLN A 24 -8.11 3.90 -7.69
C GLN A 24 -7.36 3.82 -9.03
N SER A 25 -6.90 2.62 -9.41
CA SER A 25 -6.33 2.35 -10.72
C SER A 25 -7.38 1.87 -11.72
N GLU A 26 -7.03 1.90 -13.02
CA GLU A 26 -7.90 1.38 -14.09
C GLU A 26 -8.34 -0.06 -13.81
N TRP A 27 -7.42 -0.92 -13.36
CA TRP A 27 -7.72 -2.30 -13.04
C TRP A 27 -8.41 -2.52 -11.67
N ASN A 28 -8.33 -1.54 -10.76
CA ASN A 28 -9.24 -1.53 -9.62
C ASN A 28 -10.68 -1.27 -10.06
N ALA A 29 -10.87 -0.33 -10.99
CA ALA A 29 -12.20 0.01 -11.52
C ALA A 29 -12.81 -1.14 -12.34
N SER A 30 -12.01 -1.87 -13.11
CA SER A 30 -12.45 -3.04 -13.89
C SER A 30 -12.40 -4.37 -13.12
N ASN A 31 -12.15 -4.33 -11.80
CA ASN A 31 -12.12 -5.50 -10.92
C ASN A 31 -11.11 -6.59 -11.33
N GLN A 32 -9.93 -6.19 -11.80
CA GLN A 32 -8.87 -7.10 -12.24
C GLN A 32 -7.75 -7.22 -11.20
N PHE A 33 -7.06 -8.37 -11.21
CA PHE A 33 -5.81 -8.55 -10.46
C PHE A 33 -4.69 -7.76 -11.14
N THR A 34 -4.07 -6.82 -10.42
CA THR A 34 -3.05 -5.93 -11.00
C THR A 34 -1.62 -6.41 -10.77
N GLY A 35 -1.25 -6.66 -9.53
CA GLY A 35 0.12 -7.05 -9.18
C GLY A 35 1.17 -6.05 -9.66
N TRP A 36 2.17 -6.55 -10.39
CA TRP A 36 3.26 -5.75 -10.94
C TRP A 36 2.99 -5.17 -12.33
N VAL A 37 1.81 -5.41 -12.91
CA VAL A 37 1.40 -4.73 -14.15
C VAL A 37 1.27 -3.22 -13.88
N ASP A 38 1.86 -2.41 -14.76
CA ASP A 38 2.02 -0.97 -14.54
C ASP A 38 0.85 -0.16 -15.14
N VAL A 39 -0.31 -0.24 -14.50
CA VAL A 39 -1.53 0.47 -14.89
C VAL A 39 -1.61 1.87 -14.29
N ALA A 40 -2.32 2.78 -14.98
CA ALA A 40 -2.52 4.16 -14.54
C ALA A 40 -3.61 4.29 -13.47
N LEU A 41 -3.68 5.46 -12.84
CA LEU A 41 -4.82 5.88 -12.03
C LEU A 41 -6.00 6.27 -12.92
N THR A 42 -7.21 6.00 -12.45
CA THR A 42 -8.41 6.64 -13.00
C THR A 42 -8.45 8.12 -12.59
N GLU A 43 -9.36 8.90 -13.19
CA GLU A 43 -9.58 10.27 -12.74
C GLU A 43 -10.00 10.33 -11.27
N LYS A 44 -10.85 9.42 -10.82
CA LYS A 44 -11.21 9.27 -9.41
C LYS A 44 -9.97 9.01 -8.55
N GLY A 45 -9.07 8.10 -8.99
CA GLY A 45 -7.84 7.79 -8.26
C GLY A 45 -6.88 8.98 -8.17
N ARG A 46 -6.86 9.85 -9.17
CA ARG A 46 -6.12 11.11 -9.13
C ARG A 46 -6.70 12.08 -8.10
N GLN A 47 -8.03 12.21 -8.06
CA GLN A 47 -8.73 13.03 -7.06
C GLN A 47 -8.52 12.49 -5.64
N GLU A 48 -8.55 11.16 -5.44
CA GLU A 48 -8.23 10.52 -4.17
C GLU A 48 -6.80 10.86 -3.72
N ALA A 49 -5.84 10.87 -4.63
CA ALA A 49 -4.45 11.23 -4.33
C ALA A 49 -4.30 12.71 -3.91
N VAL A 50 -4.95 13.62 -4.62
CA VAL A 50 -4.99 15.05 -4.26
C VAL A 50 -5.63 15.22 -2.88
N ARG A 51 -6.78 14.59 -2.65
CA ARG A 51 -7.47 14.65 -1.35
C ARG A 51 -6.60 14.12 -0.21
N GLY A 52 -5.83 13.04 -0.44
CA GLY A 52 -4.86 12.53 0.51
C GLY A 52 -3.83 13.60 0.93
N GLY A 53 -3.30 14.35 -0.03
CA GLY A 53 -2.38 15.46 0.22
C GLY A 53 -3.03 16.64 0.97
N GLU A 54 -4.26 17.00 0.60
CA GLU A 54 -5.04 18.03 1.32
C GLU A 54 -5.25 17.63 2.79
N MET A 55 -5.61 16.38 3.06
CA MET A 55 -5.76 15.87 4.43
C MET A 55 -4.46 15.98 5.23
N LEU A 56 -3.29 15.71 4.61
CA LEU A 56 -1.99 15.92 5.27
C LEU A 56 -1.80 17.39 5.65
N LYS A 57 -2.11 18.32 4.74
CA LYS A 57 -2.00 19.76 4.95
C LYS A 57 -2.96 20.24 6.04
N GLU A 58 -4.22 19.82 6.00
CA GLU A 58 -5.25 20.14 6.99
C GLU A 58 -4.88 19.64 8.40
N ALA A 59 -4.25 18.46 8.49
CA ALA A 59 -3.76 17.88 9.74
C ALA A 59 -2.43 18.50 10.22
N GLY A 60 -1.82 19.43 9.46
CA GLY A 60 -0.54 20.02 9.78
C GLY A 60 0.65 19.05 9.69
N LEU A 61 0.48 17.89 9.01
CA LEU A 61 1.52 16.91 8.79
C LEU A 61 2.44 17.37 7.65
N LYS A 62 3.74 17.37 7.93
CA LYS A 62 4.77 17.89 7.01
C LYS A 62 5.79 16.80 6.71
N PRO A 63 5.53 15.89 5.76
CA PRO A 63 6.52 14.89 5.36
C PRO A 63 7.86 15.54 4.97
N GLU A 64 8.97 14.92 5.37
CA GLU A 64 10.34 15.35 5.08
C GLU A 64 11.00 14.47 4.03
N VAL A 65 10.50 13.27 3.85
CA VAL A 65 10.89 12.31 2.82
C VAL A 65 9.70 11.44 2.44
N LEU A 66 9.65 11.02 1.18
CA LEU A 66 8.66 10.07 0.68
C LEU A 66 9.34 8.83 0.12
N TYR A 67 8.82 7.66 0.48
CA TYR A 67 9.16 6.36 -0.10
C TYR A 67 8.00 5.84 -0.94
N THR A 68 8.29 5.33 -2.14
CA THR A 68 7.28 4.75 -3.03
C THR A 68 7.85 3.60 -3.86
N SER A 69 6.98 2.88 -4.54
CA SER A 69 7.35 1.76 -5.41
C SER A 69 7.84 2.21 -6.80
N LEU A 70 8.12 1.24 -7.67
CA LEU A 70 8.43 1.47 -9.09
C LEU A 70 7.19 1.47 -9.99
N LEU A 71 5.98 1.38 -9.43
CA LEU A 71 4.73 1.30 -10.18
C LEU A 71 4.07 2.67 -10.29
N ARG A 72 3.68 3.05 -11.54
CA ARG A 72 3.19 4.40 -11.87
C ARG A 72 2.02 4.88 -11.01
N ARG A 73 1.08 4.00 -10.63
CA ARG A 73 -0.07 4.37 -9.80
C ARG A 73 0.34 4.89 -8.42
N ALA A 74 1.37 4.30 -7.80
CA ALA A 74 1.90 4.78 -6.53
C ALA A 74 2.76 6.03 -6.71
N ILE A 75 3.60 6.09 -7.75
CA ILE A 75 4.42 7.25 -8.10
C ILE A 75 3.53 8.47 -8.39
N THR A 76 2.45 8.29 -9.17
CA THR A 76 1.52 9.37 -9.50
C THR A 76 0.74 9.82 -8.26
N THR A 77 0.29 8.89 -7.41
CA THR A 77 -0.35 9.22 -6.13
C THR A 77 0.58 10.03 -5.25
N ALA A 78 1.84 9.60 -5.12
CA ALA A 78 2.86 10.31 -4.36
C ALA A 78 3.05 11.75 -4.84
N ALA A 79 3.22 11.93 -6.16
CA ALA A 79 3.43 13.26 -6.74
C ALA A 79 2.24 14.19 -6.51
N LEU A 80 1.01 13.72 -6.74
CA LEU A 80 -0.21 14.51 -6.54
C LEU A 80 -0.46 14.83 -5.06
N ALA A 81 -0.20 13.90 -4.16
CA ALA A 81 -0.35 14.13 -2.73
C ALA A 81 0.69 15.13 -2.20
N LEU A 82 1.95 15.05 -2.65
CA LEU A 82 2.98 16.01 -2.26
C LEU A 82 2.69 17.41 -2.79
N ASP A 83 2.19 17.53 -4.02
CA ASP A 83 1.80 18.82 -4.59
C ASP A 83 0.67 19.46 -3.77
N ALA A 84 -0.41 18.72 -3.51
CA ALA A 84 -1.53 19.20 -2.69
C ALA A 84 -1.14 19.55 -1.25
N ALA A 85 -0.14 18.86 -0.69
CA ALA A 85 0.40 19.12 0.64
C ALA A 85 1.45 20.25 0.70
N ASP A 86 1.76 20.92 -0.42
CA ASP A 86 2.88 21.88 -0.56
C ASP A 86 4.24 21.29 -0.17
N ARG A 87 4.47 20.01 -0.48
CA ARG A 87 5.68 19.24 -0.12
C ARG A 87 6.38 18.58 -1.32
N HIS A 88 6.05 18.97 -2.55
CA HIS A 88 6.61 18.36 -3.77
C HIS A 88 8.13 18.47 -3.92
N TRP A 89 8.78 19.35 -3.15
CA TRP A 89 10.22 19.58 -3.17
C TRP A 89 11.04 18.61 -2.30
N ILE A 90 10.40 17.79 -1.46
CA ILE A 90 11.11 16.85 -0.58
C ILE A 90 11.72 15.68 -1.36
N PRO A 91 12.75 15.00 -0.82
CA PRO A 91 13.29 13.79 -1.42
C PRO A 91 12.24 12.70 -1.62
N VAL A 92 12.25 12.06 -2.80
CA VAL A 92 11.40 10.91 -3.14
C VAL A 92 12.30 9.73 -3.48
N ILE A 93 12.19 8.66 -2.70
CA ILE A 93 12.96 7.43 -2.85
C ILE A 93 12.04 6.35 -3.42
N ARG A 94 12.47 5.74 -4.53
CA ARG A 94 11.72 4.67 -5.20
C ARG A 94 12.46 3.36 -5.05
N ASP A 95 11.74 2.34 -4.60
CA ASP A 95 12.31 1.01 -4.45
C ASP A 95 11.30 -0.08 -4.80
N TRP A 96 11.75 -1.13 -5.51
CA TRP A 96 10.90 -2.24 -5.91
C TRP A 96 10.34 -3.02 -4.72
N ARG A 97 11.01 -3.01 -3.57
CA ARG A 97 10.56 -3.69 -2.35
C ARG A 97 9.24 -3.12 -1.81
N LEU A 98 8.83 -1.93 -2.28
CA LEU A 98 7.53 -1.34 -1.99
C LEU A 98 6.46 -1.69 -3.04
N ASN A 99 6.79 -2.41 -4.11
CA ASN A 99 5.82 -2.83 -5.12
C ASN A 99 4.65 -3.61 -4.49
N GLU A 100 3.52 -3.64 -5.20
CA GLU A 100 2.40 -4.51 -4.87
C GLU A 100 2.85 -5.98 -4.87
N ARG A 101 2.10 -6.85 -4.22
CA ARG A 101 2.28 -8.29 -4.30
C ARG A 101 2.13 -8.75 -5.74
N HIS A 102 3.05 -9.59 -6.21
CA HIS A 102 2.97 -10.17 -7.52
C HIS A 102 1.89 -11.26 -7.57
N TYR A 103 0.83 -11.02 -8.33
CA TYR A 103 -0.30 -11.95 -8.40
C TYR A 103 -0.11 -13.14 -9.35
N GLY A 104 1.10 -13.35 -9.87
CA GLY A 104 1.41 -14.49 -10.73
C GLY A 104 0.52 -14.55 -11.96
N ALA A 105 0.07 -15.76 -12.30
CA ALA A 105 -0.80 -16.01 -13.45
C ALA A 105 -2.21 -15.40 -13.32
N LEU A 106 -2.55 -14.81 -12.17
CA LEU A 106 -3.82 -14.08 -12.02
C LEU A 106 -3.76 -12.65 -12.55
N GLN A 107 -2.56 -12.10 -12.83
CA GLN A 107 -2.42 -10.75 -13.37
C GLN A 107 -3.24 -10.59 -14.65
N GLY A 108 -4.08 -9.57 -14.72
CA GLY A 108 -4.99 -9.29 -15.83
C GLY A 108 -6.36 -9.99 -15.75
N LEU A 109 -6.51 -11.03 -14.94
CA LEU A 109 -7.78 -11.74 -14.80
C LEU A 109 -8.80 -10.93 -13.97
N ASN A 110 -10.08 -11.02 -14.37
CA ASN A 110 -11.18 -10.45 -13.59
C ASN A 110 -11.39 -11.28 -12.31
N LYS A 111 -11.59 -10.61 -11.18
CA LYS A 111 -11.73 -11.26 -9.87
C LYS A 111 -13.00 -12.08 -9.73
N ALA A 112 -14.14 -11.57 -10.26
CA ALA A 112 -15.41 -12.30 -10.21
C ALA A 112 -15.37 -13.55 -11.08
N GLU A 113 -14.84 -13.45 -12.31
CA GLU A 113 -14.67 -14.60 -13.21
C GLU A 113 -13.69 -15.63 -12.64
N THR A 114 -12.62 -15.17 -11.97
CA THR A 114 -11.67 -16.05 -11.29
C THR A 114 -12.35 -16.82 -10.14
N LYS A 115 -13.18 -16.13 -9.34
CA LYS A 115 -13.97 -16.75 -8.28
C LYS A 115 -14.97 -17.78 -8.84
N GLU A 116 -15.65 -17.45 -9.94
CA GLU A 116 -16.58 -18.36 -10.61
C GLU A 116 -15.86 -19.60 -11.15
N LYS A 117 -14.69 -19.43 -11.74
CA LYS A 117 -13.91 -20.52 -12.37
C LYS A 117 -13.28 -21.48 -11.37
N TYR A 118 -12.69 -20.96 -10.28
CA TYR A 118 -11.88 -21.76 -9.34
C TYR A 118 -12.56 -22.05 -8.00
N GLY A 119 -13.74 -21.47 -7.77
CA GLY A 119 -14.48 -21.55 -6.51
C GLY A 119 -13.98 -20.55 -5.47
N GLU A 120 -14.84 -20.29 -4.46
CA GLU A 120 -14.60 -19.28 -3.45
C GLU A 120 -13.38 -19.59 -2.59
N ASP A 121 -13.23 -20.81 -2.12
CA ASP A 121 -12.13 -21.22 -1.22
C ASP A 121 -10.76 -21.02 -1.88
N GLN A 122 -10.61 -21.46 -3.13
CA GLN A 122 -9.36 -21.30 -3.87
C GLN A 122 -9.09 -19.82 -4.20
N PHE A 123 -10.12 -19.06 -4.59
CA PHE A 123 -10.01 -17.63 -4.84
C PHE A 123 -9.58 -16.89 -3.58
N MET A 124 -10.19 -17.18 -2.43
CA MET A 124 -9.85 -16.56 -1.15
C MET A 124 -8.47 -16.97 -0.68
N SER A 125 -8.07 -18.23 -0.87
CA SER A 125 -6.71 -18.70 -0.59
C SER A 125 -5.67 -17.87 -1.36
N TRP A 126 -5.77 -17.73 -2.66
CA TRP A 126 -4.86 -16.93 -3.47
C TRP A 126 -4.91 -15.43 -3.16
N ARG A 127 -6.09 -14.92 -2.79
CA ARG A 127 -6.29 -13.50 -2.55
C ARG A 127 -5.86 -13.05 -1.16
N ARG A 128 -6.08 -13.86 -0.13
CA ARG A 128 -6.04 -13.46 1.28
C ARG A 128 -5.11 -14.24 2.17
N SER A 129 -4.76 -15.49 1.81
CA SER A 129 -3.83 -16.29 2.60
C SER A 129 -2.50 -15.56 2.79
N TYR A 130 -1.90 -15.76 3.96
CA TYR A 130 -0.60 -15.21 4.30
C TYR A 130 0.53 -15.85 3.50
N ASP A 131 0.50 -17.18 3.33
CA ASP A 131 1.60 -18.00 2.85
C ASP A 131 1.32 -18.76 1.54
N THR A 132 0.10 -18.66 0.98
CA THR A 132 -0.27 -19.38 -0.24
C THR A 132 -0.24 -18.47 -1.47
N PRO A 133 0.76 -18.57 -2.35
CA PRO A 133 0.84 -17.75 -3.55
C PRO A 133 -0.13 -18.26 -4.64
N PRO A 134 -0.58 -17.36 -5.54
CA PRO A 134 -1.19 -17.80 -6.80
C PRO A 134 -0.21 -18.59 -7.66
N PRO A 135 -0.69 -19.29 -8.72
CA PRO A 135 0.20 -19.94 -9.68
C PRO A 135 1.20 -18.95 -10.29
N ALA A 136 2.43 -19.39 -10.51
CA ALA A 136 3.46 -18.57 -11.13
C ALA A 136 3.06 -18.18 -12.56
N ILE A 137 3.35 -16.94 -12.96
CA ILE A 137 3.14 -16.48 -14.34
C ILE A 137 4.21 -17.10 -15.26
N ASP A 138 3.83 -17.43 -16.49
CA ASP A 138 4.77 -17.86 -17.51
C ASP A 138 5.61 -16.69 -18.00
N THR A 139 6.88 -16.96 -18.32
CA THR A 139 7.86 -15.92 -18.66
C THR A 139 7.59 -15.24 -20.01
N ASP A 140 6.80 -15.87 -20.87
CA ASP A 140 6.35 -15.35 -22.17
C ASP A 140 4.96 -14.70 -22.12
N ASN A 141 4.32 -14.68 -20.95
CA ASN A 141 3.05 -13.98 -20.75
C ASN A 141 3.24 -12.46 -20.91
N GLU A 142 2.29 -11.79 -21.57
CA GLU A 142 2.33 -10.33 -21.79
C GLU A 142 2.40 -9.50 -20.50
N TYR A 143 1.93 -10.04 -19.39
CA TYR A 143 1.96 -9.40 -18.06
C TYR A 143 3.15 -9.83 -17.20
N ALA A 144 4.07 -10.65 -17.72
CA ALA A 144 5.32 -10.96 -17.03
C ALA A 144 6.31 -9.79 -17.13
N GLN A 145 7.16 -9.64 -16.11
CA GLN A 145 8.18 -8.58 -16.04
C GLN A 145 9.55 -9.04 -16.53
N THR A 146 9.64 -10.12 -17.28
CA THR A 146 10.87 -10.82 -17.64
C THR A 146 11.97 -9.93 -18.25
N ASN A 147 11.59 -8.91 -19.03
CA ASN A 147 12.52 -7.99 -19.68
C ASN A 147 12.30 -6.53 -19.28
N ASP A 148 11.67 -6.30 -18.12
CA ASP A 148 11.38 -4.95 -17.68
C ASP A 148 12.66 -4.29 -17.10
N PRO A 149 13.13 -3.17 -17.67
CA PRO A 149 14.37 -2.52 -17.26
C PRO A 149 14.34 -2.01 -15.81
N ARG A 150 13.16 -1.83 -15.23
CA ARG A 150 13.01 -1.43 -13.82
C ARG A 150 13.57 -2.47 -12.85
N TYR A 151 13.66 -3.72 -13.27
CA TYR A 151 14.08 -4.87 -12.45
C TYR A 151 15.36 -5.52 -12.93
N SER A 152 16.10 -4.87 -13.83
CA SER A 152 17.33 -5.41 -14.43
C SER A 152 18.46 -5.68 -13.44
N ASN A 153 18.40 -5.08 -12.24
CA ASN A 153 19.35 -5.28 -11.16
C ASN A 153 18.94 -6.35 -10.15
N LEU A 154 17.82 -7.03 -10.36
CA LEU A 154 17.41 -8.16 -9.55
C LEU A 154 18.02 -9.46 -10.08
N ASP A 155 18.53 -10.30 -9.19
CA ASP A 155 19.04 -11.62 -9.54
C ASP A 155 17.90 -12.51 -10.07
N GLU A 156 16.70 -12.36 -9.47
CA GLU A 156 15.48 -13.06 -9.90
C GLU A 156 14.27 -12.13 -9.75
N ILE A 157 13.50 -12.00 -10.82
CA ILE A 157 12.22 -11.28 -10.80
C ILE A 157 11.14 -12.25 -10.31
N PRO A 158 10.36 -11.91 -9.27
CA PRO A 158 9.33 -12.80 -8.76
C PRO A 158 8.28 -13.09 -9.84
N ARG A 159 7.88 -14.35 -9.96
CA ARG A 159 6.83 -14.81 -10.86
C ARG A 159 5.48 -15.00 -10.16
N THR A 160 5.47 -14.96 -8.85
CA THR A 160 4.31 -14.99 -7.96
C THR A 160 4.76 -14.63 -6.55
N GLU A 161 3.86 -14.10 -5.73
CA GLU A 161 4.10 -13.82 -4.31
C GLU A 161 2.85 -14.11 -3.48
N CYS A 162 3.04 -14.64 -2.27
CA CYS A 162 2.09 -14.53 -1.17
C CYS A 162 2.43 -13.30 -0.30
N LEU A 163 1.65 -13.04 0.76
CA LEU A 163 1.91 -11.89 1.63
C LEU A 163 3.22 -12.05 2.40
N LEU A 164 3.58 -13.27 2.81
CA LEU A 164 4.86 -13.59 3.46
C LEU A 164 6.06 -13.16 2.60
N ASP A 165 6.00 -13.32 1.27
CA ASP A 165 7.09 -12.91 0.39
C ASP A 165 7.22 -11.38 0.37
N VAL A 166 6.10 -10.66 0.39
CA VAL A 166 6.10 -9.19 0.52
C VAL A 166 6.70 -8.77 1.88
N VAL A 167 6.34 -9.44 2.98
CA VAL A 167 6.94 -9.20 4.31
C VAL A 167 8.45 -9.39 4.25
N LYS A 168 8.92 -10.51 3.67
CA LYS A 168 10.36 -10.83 3.57
C LYS A 168 11.18 -9.79 2.80
N ARG A 169 10.60 -9.13 1.77
CA ARG A 169 11.32 -8.11 1.01
C ARG A 169 11.16 -6.70 1.56
N PHE A 170 10.00 -6.37 2.15
CA PHE A 170 9.72 -5.00 2.57
C PHE A 170 10.14 -4.72 4.02
N ILE A 171 9.95 -5.64 4.97
CA ILE A 171 10.25 -5.35 6.37
C ILE A 171 11.75 -5.12 6.62
N PRO A 172 12.69 -5.90 6.07
CA PRO A 172 14.11 -5.56 6.19
C PRO A 172 14.46 -4.17 5.62
N TYR A 173 13.86 -3.80 4.48
CA TYR A 173 14.04 -2.47 3.91
C TYR A 173 13.46 -1.36 4.80
N TYR A 174 12.29 -1.57 5.38
CA TYR A 174 11.69 -0.65 6.34
C TYR A 174 12.63 -0.42 7.55
N GLN A 175 13.16 -1.49 8.11
CA GLN A 175 14.06 -1.45 9.27
C GLN A 175 15.42 -0.79 8.94
N GLU A 176 15.92 -0.97 7.74
CA GLU A 176 17.20 -0.41 7.31
C GLU A 176 17.10 1.07 6.90
N GLU A 177 16.05 1.46 6.19
CA GLU A 177 15.94 2.76 5.52
C GLU A 177 14.95 3.73 6.17
N ILE A 178 13.83 3.24 6.70
CA ILE A 178 12.72 4.07 7.17
C ILE A 178 12.75 4.23 8.69
N GLU A 179 12.85 3.15 9.41
CA GLU A 179 12.84 3.14 10.89
C GLU A 179 13.93 4.05 11.50
N PRO A 180 15.18 4.09 11.00
CA PRO A 180 16.20 5.02 11.50
C PRO A 180 15.87 6.50 11.33
N ARG A 181 15.06 6.85 10.32
CA ARG A 181 14.57 8.23 10.12
C ARG A 181 13.50 8.59 11.15
N LEU A 182 12.59 7.66 11.43
CA LEU A 182 11.58 7.83 12.46
C LEU A 182 12.24 8.00 13.84
N ALA A 183 13.25 7.21 14.16
CA ALA A 183 14.02 7.33 15.41
C ALA A 183 14.71 8.70 15.56
N LYS A 184 15.08 9.35 14.45
CA LYS A 184 15.62 10.72 14.42
C LYS A 184 14.55 11.81 14.56
N GLY A 185 13.27 11.44 14.53
CA GLY A 185 12.15 12.37 14.67
C GLY A 185 11.57 12.86 13.34
N GLU A 186 12.00 12.28 12.20
CA GLU A 186 11.50 12.68 10.89
C GLU A 186 10.02 12.26 10.70
N THR A 187 9.32 13.00 9.85
CA THR A 187 8.00 12.63 9.33
C THR A 187 8.18 11.98 7.96
N VAL A 188 7.89 10.69 7.88
CA VAL A 188 8.08 9.86 6.68
C VAL A 188 6.73 9.53 6.06
N LEU A 189 6.57 9.76 4.76
CA LEU A 189 5.41 9.33 3.97
C LEU A 189 5.79 8.09 3.14
N VAL A 190 4.98 7.04 3.24
CA VAL A 190 5.07 5.83 2.40
C VAL A 190 3.84 5.76 1.51
N ALA A 191 4.00 6.03 0.22
CA ALA A 191 2.95 5.91 -0.78
C ALA A 191 3.14 4.59 -1.55
N ALA A 192 2.26 3.61 -1.29
CA ALA A 192 2.45 2.26 -1.81
C ALA A 192 1.12 1.55 -2.13
N HIS A 193 1.04 0.24 -1.90
CA HIS A 193 -0.05 -0.61 -2.40
C HIS A 193 -0.76 -1.36 -1.28
N GLY A 194 -1.90 -1.98 -1.61
CA GLY A 194 -2.70 -2.70 -0.65
C GLY A 194 -1.91 -3.77 0.12
N ASN A 195 -1.20 -4.65 -0.56
CA ASN A 195 -0.48 -5.72 0.13
C ASN A 195 0.87 -5.28 0.72
N SER A 196 1.60 -4.35 0.09
CA SER A 196 2.83 -3.83 0.71
C SER A 196 2.52 -3.09 2.02
N LEU A 197 1.46 -2.26 2.06
CA LEU A 197 1.04 -1.60 3.29
C LEU A 197 0.45 -2.59 4.31
N ARG A 198 -0.26 -3.65 3.89
CA ARG A 198 -0.71 -4.72 4.79
C ARG A 198 0.47 -5.45 5.44
N ALA A 199 1.53 -5.71 4.69
CA ALA A 199 2.76 -6.30 5.23
C ALA A 199 3.40 -5.40 6.31
N LEU A 200 3.45 -4.09 6.06
CA LEU A 200 3.99 -3.14 7.01
C LEU A 200 3.10 -3.00 8.25
N VAL A 201 1.79 -2.85 8.09
CA VAL A 201 0.83 -2.77 9.22
C VAL A 201 0.85 -4.04 10.04
N LYS A 202 0.95 -5.23 9.42
CA LYS A 202 1.14 -6.50 10.13
C LYS A 202 2.35 -6.44 11.07
N HIS A 203 3.46 -5.89 10.60
CA HIS A 203 4.68 -5.74 11.41
C HIS A 203 4.49 -4.71 12.53
N LEU A 204 3.96 -3.53 12.22
CA LEU A 204 3.77 -2.43 13.18
C LEU A 204 2.81 -2.79 14.32
N ASP A 205 1.73 -3.49 14.01
CA ASP A 205 0.66 -3.83 14.95
C ASP A 205 0.74 -5.27 15.47
N SER A 206 1.79 -6.03 15.10
CA SER A 206 1.98 -7.43 15.49
C SER A 206 0.76 -8.32 15.20
N ILE A 207 0.10 -8.08 14.03
CA ILE A 207 -1.08 -8.85 13.61
C ILE A 207 -0.70 -10.31 13.32
N SER A 208 -1.50 -11.27 13.76
CA SER A 208 -1.26 -12.70 13.49
C SER A 208 -1.34 -13.05 11.99
N ASP A 209 -0.86 -14.24 11.62
CA ASP A 209 -0.93 -14.72 10.24
C ASP A 209 -2.38 -15.03 9.82
N GLU A 210 -3.23 -15.39 10.77
CA GLU A 210 -4.65 -15.65 10.58
C GLU A 210 -5.43 -14.33 10.43
N ASP A 211 -5.19 -13.35 11.30
CA ASP A 211 -5.96 -12.11 11.37
C ASP A 211 -5.66 -11.15 10.21
N ILE A 212 -4.44 -11.24 9.63
CA ILE A 212 -4.05 -10.36 8.52
C ILE A 212 -4.95 -10.49 7.30
N ALA A 213 -5.61 -11.63 7.12
CA ALA A 213 -6.54 -11.84 6.02
C ALA A 213 -7.70 -10.83 6.02
N GLY A 214 -8.14 -10.40 7.21
CA GLY A 214 -9.23 -9.44 7.40
C GLY A 214 -8.86 -7.97 7.16
N LEU A 215 -7.56 -7.63 7.17
CA LEU A 215 -7.13 -6.24 7.01
C LEU A 215 -7.30 -5.74 5.58
N ASN A 216 -7.96 -4.60 5.42
CA ASN A 216 -8.09 -3.88 4.15
C ASN A 216 -7.62 -2.44 4.31
N ILE A 217 -6.75 -2.00 3.43
CA ILE A 217 -6.26 -0.62 3.38
C ILE A 217 -7.04 0.14 2.29
N PRO A 218 -7.79 1.20 2.61
CA PRO A 218 -8.52 2.00 1.63
C PRO A 218 -7.56 2.81 0.75
N THR A 219 -8.02 3.18 -0.45
CA THR A 219 -7.26 4.06 -1.36
C THR A 219 -7.32 5.52 -0.91
N GLY A 220 -6.22 6.24 -1.06
CA GLY A 220 -6.16 7.71 -0.96
C GLY A 220 -6.37 8.30 0.43
N ILE A 221 -6.48 7.50 1.50
CA ILE A 221 -6.72 7.99 2.86
C ILE A 221 -5.48 7.74 3.71
N PRO A 222 -4.81 8.79 4.21
CA PRO A 222 -3.63 8.65 5.03
C PRO A 222 -3.91 7.95 6.36
N LEU A 223 -3.07 6.97 6.71
CA LEU A 223 -3.02 6.27 7.99
C LEU A 223 -1.74 6.69 8.73
N VAL A 224 -1.87 7.22 9.94
CA VAL A 224 -0.79 7.85 10.70
C VAL A 224 -0.41 7.00 11.90
N TYR A 225 0.87 6.66 12.00
CA TYR A 225 1.51 6.06 13.15
C TYR A 225 2.48 7.03 13.80
N PHE A 226 2.58 6.96 15.13
CA PHE A 226 3.61 7.63 15.90
C PHE A 226 4.55 6.60 16.51
N THR A 227 5.84 6.90 16.49
CA THR A 227 6.87 6.01 17.07
C THR A 227 7.68 6.74 18.12
N ASP A 228 8.18 6.00 19.11
CA ASP A 228 9.17 6.50 20.06
C ASP A 228 10.61 6.51 19.46
N ALA A 229 11.60 6.79 20.29
CA ALA A 229 13.01 6.83 19.88
C ALA A 229 13.58 5.44 19.53
N ASP A 230 12.96 4.37 20.01
CA ASP A 230 13.38 2.99 19.77
C ASP A 230 12.62 2.34 18.60
N GLY A 231 11.74 3.11 17.92
CA GLY A 231 10.92 2.64 16.80
C GLY A 231 9.62 1.95 17.19
N ASN A 232 9.29 1.87 18.49
CA ASN A 232 8.05 1.24 18.93
C ASN A 232 6.84 2.10 18.57
N VAL A 233 5.78 1.46 18.09
CA VAL A 233 4.50 2.11 17.79
C VAL A 233 3.79 2.53 19.07
N LEU A 234 3.37 3.79 19.13
CA LEU A 234 2.68 4.39 20.28
C LEU A 234 1.15 4.41 20.14
N ASN A 235 0.64 4.22 18.92
CA ASN A 235 -0.78 4.17 18.60
C ASN A 235 -1.10 2.95 17.72
N PRO A 236 -1.09 1.72 18.26
CA PRO A 236 -1.42 0.52 17.51
C PRO A 236 -2.74 0.65 16.74
N GLY A 237 -2.80 0.14 15.52
CA GLY A 237 -3.90 0.35 14.59
C GLY A 237 -3.81 1.65 13.79
N GLY A 238 -2.93 2.56 14.17
CA GLY A 238 -2.82 3.87 13.51
C GLY A 238 -4.07 4.76 13.66
N ASN A 239 -4.01 5.92 13.03
CA ASN A 239 -5.13 6.85 12.97
C ASN A 239 -5.37 7.27 11.51
N TYR A 240 -6.48 6.89 10.92
CA TYR A 240 -6.90 7.44 9.63
C TYR A 240 -7.29 8.91 9.79
N LEU A 241 -6.87 9.77 8.83
CA LEU A 241 -7.23 11.19 8.83
C LEU A 241 -8.71 11.44 8.50
N ASP A 242 -9.35 10.46 7.84
CA ASP A 242 -10.80 10.41 7.63
C ASP A 242 -11.30 8.99 7.97
N PRO A 243 -11.66 8.73 9.24
CA PRO A 243 -12.06 7.39 9.69
C PRO A 243 -13.34 6.87 9.02
N GLU A 244 -14.31 7.74 8.72
CA GLU A 244 -15.58 7.35 8.07
C GLU A 244 -15.34 6.91 6.63
N ALA A 245 -14.60 7.72 5.86
CA ALA A 245 -14.24 7.36 4.50
C ALA A 245 -13.31 6.13 4.47
N ALA A 246 -12.43 5.96 5.47
CA ALA A 246 -11.57 4.79 5.58
C ALA A 246 -12.38 3.51 5.80
N ALA A 247 -13.37 3.52 6.69
CA ALA A 247 -14.24 2.38 6.93
C ALA A 247 -15.03 1.99 5.67
N ALA A 248 -15.61 2.98 4.98
CA ALA A 248 -16.34 2.77 3.73
C ALA A 248 -15.42 2.23 2.62
N GLY A 249 -14.21 2.77 2.49
CA GLY A 249 -13.22 2.34 1.52
C GLY A 249 -12.72 0.92 1.79
N ALA A 250 -12.47 0.56 3.05
CA ALA A 250 -12.07 -0.79 3.44
C ALA A 250 -13.17 -1.83 3.12
N ALA A 251 -14.43 -1.49 3.38
CA ALA A 251 -15.57 -2.33 3.02
C ALA A 251 -15.68 -2.53 1.48
N ALA A 252 -15.46 -1.46 0.70
CA ALA A 252 -15.45 -1.56 -0.76
C ALA A 252 -14.31 -2.46 -1.28
N VAL A 253 -13.13 -2.43 -0.65
CA VAL A 253 -12.01 -3.34 -0.97
C VAL A 253 -12.36 -4.79 -0.61
N ALA A 254 -13.04 -5.02 0.50
CA ALA A 254 -13.48 -6.37 0.90
C ALA A 254 -14.45 -6.96 -0.14
N ALA A 255 -15.39 -6.17 -0.62
CA ALA A 255 -16.42 -6.59 -1.60
C ALA A 255 -15.89 -6.81 -3.03
N GLN A 256 -14.62 -6.48 -3.31
CA GLN A 256 -14.03 -6.79 -4.62
C GLN A 256 -14.00 -8.31 -4.87
N GLY A 257 -14.54 -8.75 -5.98
CA GLY A 257 -14.70 -10.17 -6.32
C GLY A 257 -16.16 -10.66 -6.15
N GLU A 258 -17.04 -9.87 -5.53
CA GLU A 258 -18.49 -10.13 -5.45
C GLU A 258 -19.26 -9.41 -6.55
N ASN A 259 -18.74 -8.30 -7.05
CA ASN A 259 -19.34 -7.50 -8.12
C ASN A 259 -18.86 -7.98 -9.49
N LYS A 260 -19.80 -8.23 -10.40
CA LYS A 260 -19.54 -8.49 -11.83
C LYS A 260 -19.13 -7.22 -12.54
#